data_3e924464b15b3d91acccf40eeead0d99
#
_entry.id   3e924464b15b3d91acccf40eeead0d99
#
_cell.length_a   1.000
_cell.length_b   1.000
_cell.length_c   1.000
_cell.angle_alpha   90.00
_cell.angle_beta   90.00
_cell.angle_gamma   90.00
#
_symmetry.space_group_name_H-M   'P 1'
#
loop_
_entity.id
_entity.type
_entity.pdbx_description
1 polymer ?
#
loop_
_entity_poly.entity_id
_entity_poly.type
_entity_poly.pdbx_seq_one_letter_code
_entity_poly.pdbx_strand_id
1 'polypeptide(L)'
;NFLKKNNKSFEILIDVGAHIGETIELFSKNFFIKKIYSFEASPINYELLKKKEKKFIKINKYTEIVLENMALGANNTTKTFKQFNESSSSTFKKIDKNSKYFKKKYKLLNYFSKEDAYYEFDIRVQKLENYIVHKNLTRIDFLKIDTEGYEYEILLGLGNKISLVKILMFEHHYDNMIIKNYTFTDINNFLKMNNFNQIYKSKMPFRKTFEYIYKR
;
A
#
# COMPACT_ATOMS: atom_id res chain seq x y z
N ASN A 1 -3.41 11.66 -13.54
CA ASN A 1 -4.18 12.05 -14.75
C ASN A 1 -4.88 10.88 -15.48
N PHE A 2 -4.27 9.67 -15.57
CA PHE A 2 -4.85 8.52 -16.24
C PHE A 2 -6.20 8.07 -15.62
N LEU A 3 -6.25 7.87 -14.31
CA LEU A 3 -7.48 7.45 -13.62
C LEU A 3 -8.61 8.47 -13.77
N LYS A 4 -8.31 9.77 -13.69
CA LYS A 4 -9.31 10.85 -13.85
C LYS A 4 -10.00 10.86 -15.22
N LYS A 5 -9.29 10.48 -16.29
CA LYS A 5 -9.88 10.43 -17.63
C LYS A 5 -10.92 9.32 -17.76
N ASN A 6 -10.75 8.23 -16.98
CA ASN A 6 -11.52 7.00 -17.12
C ASN A 6 -12.52 6.74 -15.99
N ASN A 7 -12.43 7.49 -14.89
CA ASN A 7 -13.27 7.28 -13.70
C ASN A 7 -13.65 8.63 -13.09
N LYS A 8 -14.89 8.75 -12.63
CA LYS A 8 -15.38 9.93 -11.89
C LYS A 8 -15.67 9.63 -10.42
N SER A 9 -16.01 8.38 -10.13
CA SER A 9 -16.42 7.96 -8.80
C SER A 9 -16.01 6.53 -8.49
N PHE A 10 -15.87 6.24 -7.20
CA PHE A 10 -15.70 4.91 -6.63
C PHE A 10 -16.65 4.75 -5.45
N GLU A 11 -17.34 3.62 -5.33
CA GLU A 11 -18.10 3.34 -4.12
C GLU A 11 -17.18 2.91 -2.99
N ILE A 12 -16.31 1.92 -3.25
CA ILE A 12 -15.36 1.40 -2.25
C ILE A 12 -13.94 1.49 -2.78
N LEU A 13 -13.11 2.22 -2.05
CA LEU A 13 -11.66 2.28 -2.21
C LEU A 13 -10.99 1.62 -1.01
N ILE A 14 -10.02 0.75 -1.26
CA ILE A 14 -9.13 0.18 -0.25
C ILE A 14 -7.71 0.69 -0.51
N ASP A 15 -7.08 1.26 0.51
CA ASP A 15 -5.72 1.80 0.49
C ASP A 15 -4.86 1.03 1.52
N VAL A 16 -3.94 0.20 1.04
CA VAL A 16 -3.04 -0.60 1.87
C VAL A 16 -1.65 -0.01 1.84
N GLY A 17 -1.15 0.38 3.00
CA GLY A 17 0.03 1.21 3.17
C GLY A 17 -0.34 2.69 3.08
N ALA A 18 -1.28 3.11 3.95
CA ALA A 18 -1.85 4.46 3.92
C ALA A 18 -0.86 5.54 4.38
N HIS A 19 0.22 5.16 5.07
CA HIS A 19 1.22 6.06 5.63
C HIS A 19 0.54 7.17 6.46
N ILE A 20 0.72 8.42 6.10
CA ILE A 20 0.07 9.57 6.76
C ILE A 20 -1.12 10.14 5.96
N GLY A 21 -1.66 9.36 4.99
CA GLY A 21 -2.92 9.64 4.31
C GLY A 21 -2.82 10.43 3.00
N GLU A 22 -1.68 10.41 2.33
CA GLU A 22 -1.48 11.09 1.05
C GLU A 22 -2.46 10.59 -0.02
N THR A 23 -2.69 9.28 -0.06
CA THR A 23 -3.66 8.66 -0.97
C THR A 23 -5.08 9.14 -0.69
N ILE A 24 -5.49 9.15 0.59
CA ILE A 24 -6.82 9.62 1.00
C ILE A 24 -7.02 11.06 0.51
N GLU A 25 -6.05 11.94 0.78
CA GLU A 25 -6.13 13.35 0.39
C GLU A 25 -6.19 13.52 -1.12
N LEU A 26 -5.32 12.82 -1.86
CA LEU A 26 -5.24 12.89 -3.31
C LEU A 26 -6.55 12.41 -3.96
N PHE A 27 -7.05 11.25 -3.53
CA PHE A 27 -8.23 10.64 -4.13
C PHE A 27 -9.50 11.39 -3.76
N SER A 28 -9.67 11.84 -2.52
CA SER A 28 -10.83 12.63 -2.08
C SER A 28 -10.95 13.99 -2.81
N LYS A 29 -9.82 14.59 -3.21
CA LYS A 29 -9.81 15.83 -4.01
C LYS A 29 -10.19 15.61 -5.48
N ASN A 30 -10.05 14.41 -5.99
CA ASN A 30 -10.09 14.13 -7.43
C ASN A 30 -11.24 13.24 -7.87
N PHE A 31 -11.86 12.51 -6.93
CA PHE A 31 -12.92 11.56 -7.20
C PHE A 31 -14.03 11.70 -6.18
N PHE A 32 -15.25 11.40 -6.59
CA PHE A 32 -16.32 11.13 -5.64
C PHE A 32 -16.17 9.70 -5.12
N ILE A 33 -15.95 9.54 -3.80
CA ILE A 33 -15.74 8.23 -3.17
C ILE A 33 -16.74 8.11 -2.02
N LYS A 34 -17.51 7.02 -2.00
CA LYS A 34 -18.47 6.79 -0.94
C LYS A 34 -17.79 6.33 0.34
N LYS A 35 -16.85 5.38 0.23
CA LYS A 35 -16.15 4.82 1.39
C LYS A 35 -14.70 4.47 1.09
N ILE A 36 -13.81 4.83 2.00
CA ILE A 36 -12.38 4.50 1.97
C ILE A 36 -12.05 3.66 3.19
N TYR A 37 -11.42 2.51 2.96
CA TYR A 37 -10.77 1.70 3.99
C TYR A 37 -9.27 1.85 3.84
N SER A 38 -8.61 2.42 4.84
CA SER A 38 -7.17 2.67 4.82
C SER A 38 -6.47 1.88 5.91
N PHE A 39 -5.44 1.14 5.51
CA PHE A 39 -4.67 0.27 6.39
C PHE A 39 -3.25 0.79 6.53
N GLU A 40 -2.83 1.03 7.76
CA GLU A 40 -1.47 1.40 8.10
C GLU A 40 -0.92 0.47 9.18
N ALA A 41 0.19 -0.21 8.86
CA ALA A 41 0.79 -1.21 9.73
C ALA A 41 1.55 -0.56 10.89
N SER A 42 2.27 0.54 10.62
CA SER A 42 3.04 1.25 11.64
C SER A 42 2.13 1.93 12.66
N PRO A 43 2.27 1.64 13.96
CA PRO A 43 1.53 2.37 15.00
C PRO A 43 1.84 3.87 14.99
N ILE A 44 3.09 4.24 14.71
CA ILE A 44 3.53 5.64 14.70
C ILE A 44 2.87 6.40 13.53
N ASN A 45 2.92 5.83 12.33
CA ASN A 45 2.30 6.44 11.15
C ASN A 45 0.77 6.48 11.28
N TYR A 46 0.18 5.43 11.86
CA TYR A 46 -1.24 5.38 12.12
C TYR A 46 -1.71 6.52 13.04
N GLU A 47 -0.98 6.82 14.11
CA GLU A 47 -1.31 7.96 14.97
C GLU A 47 -1.22 9.31 14.22
N LEU A 48 -0.26 9.45 13.32
CA LEU A 48 -0.16 10.63 12.45
C LEU A 48 -1.32 10.71 11.45
N LEU A 49 -1.68 9.57 10.86
CA LEU A 49 -2.82 9.42 9.95
C LEU A 49 -4.13 9.81 10.66
N LYS A 50 -4.36 9.28 11.86
CA LYS A 50 -5.54 9.55 12.68
C LYS A 50 -5.70 11.03 13.06
N LYS A 51 -4.59 11.70 13.37
CA LYS A 51 -4.61 13.16 13.62
C LYS A 51 -5.12 13.97 12.42
N LYS A 52 -4.98 13.45 11.20
CA LYS A 52 -5.45 14.10 9.96
C LYS A 52 -6.90 13.76 9.58
N GLU A 53 -7.57 12.85 10.27
CA GLU A 53 -8.93 12.40 9.93
C GLU A 53 -9.92 13.56 9.76
N LYS A 54 -9.91 14.53 10.68
CA LYS A 54 -10.75 15.75 10.57
C LYS A 54 -10.47 16.56 9.31
N LYS A 55 -9.23 16.58 8.82
CA LYS A 55 -8.84 17.23 7.56
C LYS A 55 -9.45 16.50 6.38
N PHE A 56 -9.39 15.17 6.36
CA PHE A 56 -9.95 14.36 5.28
C PHE A 56 -11.47 14.53 5.15
N ILE A 57 -12.19 14.53 6.27
CA ILE A 57 -13.64 14.79 6.32
C ILE A 57 -13.97 16.18 5.75
N LYS A 58 -13.15 17.20 6.01
CA LYS A 58 -13.35 18.55 5.44
C LYS A 58 -13.13 18.59 3.92
N ILE A 59 -12.26 17.75 3.36
CA ILE A 59 -12.02 17.70 1.92
C ILE A 59 -13.25 17.13 1.19
N ASN A 60 -13.86 16.09 1.72
CA ASN A 60 -15.06 15.49 1.16
C ASN A 60 -15.97 14.95 2.27
N LYS A 61 -16.93 15.77 2.69
CA LYS A 61 -17.88 15.45 3.78
C LYS A 61 -18.81 14.25 3.50
N TYR A 62 -18.87 13.80 2.25
CA TYR A 62 -19.71 12.67 1.84
C TYR A 62 -18.94 11.34 1.81
N THR A 63 -17.63 11.36 2.03
CA THR A 63 -16.80 10.16 2.08
C THR A 63 -16.73 9.63 3.52
N GLU A 64 -17.17 8.40 3.72
CA GLU A 64 -16.89 7.66 4.96
C GLU A 64 -15.45 7.13 4.91
N ILE A 65 -14.66 7.43 5.95
CA ILE A 65 -13.26 7.00 6.04
C ILE A 65 -13.11 6.10 7.25
N VAL A 66 -12.60 4.89 7.02
CA VAL A 66 -12.28 3.90 8.04
C VAL A 66 -10.78 3.72 8.08
N LEU A 67 -10.16 4.06 9.19
CA LEU A 67 -8.73 3.93 9.42
C LEU A 67 -8.46 2.69 10.28
N GLU A 68 -7.61 1.78 9.82
CA GLU A 68 -7.28 0.54 10.51
C GLU A 68 -5.77 0.47 10.79
N ASN A 69 -5.38 0.35 12.07
CA ASN A 69 -4.00 0.05 12.44
C ASN A 69 -3.77 -1.45 12.33
N MET A 70 -3.54 -1.91 11.12
CA MET A 70 -3.47 -3.32 10.80
C MET A 70 -2.53 -3.57 9.62
N ALA A 71 -1.75 -4.64 9.71
CA ALA A 71 -1.01 -5.17 8.59
C ALA A 71 -1.81 -6.23 7.84
N LEU A 72 -1.69 -6.23 6.51
CA LEU A 72 -2.31 -7.23 5.64
C LEU A 72 -1.24 -8.11 4.99
N GLY A 73 -1.58 -9.38 4.73
CA GLY A 73 -0.66 -10.33 4.10
C GLY A 73 -1.31 -11.66 3.76
N ALA A 74 -0.49 -12.64 3.34
CA ALA A 74 -0.97 -13.95 2.86
C ALA A 74 -1.55 -14.85 3.96
N ASN A 75 -1.15 -14.65 5.21
CA ASN A 75 -1.54 -15.49 6.34
C ASN A 75 -1.84 -14.64 7.58
N ASN A 76 -2.70 -15.16 8.46
CA ASN A 76 -2.88 -14.61 9.80
C ASN A 76 -1.68 -15.00 10.66
N THR A 77 -0.88 -14.04 11.10
CA THR A 77 0.36 -14.28 11.85
C THR A 77 0.81 -13.01 12.56
N THR A 78 1.85 -13.10 13.38
CA THR A 78 2.59 -11.95 13.90
C THR A 78 3.93 -11.87 13.21
N LYS A 79 4.36 -10.68 12.80
CA LYS A 79 5.64 -10.44 12.14
C LYS A 79 6.31 -9.18 12.65
N THR A 80 7.62 -9.21 12.70
CA THR A 80 8.43 -8.04 13.02
C THR A 80 8.43 -7.06 11.84
N PHE A 81 7.94 -5.86 12.09
CA PHE A 81 7.90 -4.74 11.16
C PHE A 81 9.03 -3.77 11.46
N LYS A 82 9.74 -3.34 10.42
CA LYS A 82 10.86 -2.41 10.51
C LYS A 82 10.42 -1.04 10.05
N GLN A 83 10.32 -0.13 10.99
CA GLN A 83 10.02 1.27 10.70
C GLN A 83 11.28 2.10 10.66
N PHE A 84 11.58 2.67 9.52
CA PHE A 84 12.68 3.63 9.38
C PHE A 84 12.32 4.98 10.00
N ASN A 85 13.34 5.74 10.41
CA ASN A 85 13.18 7.13 10.84
C ASN A 85 12.55 7.97 9.71
N GLU A 86 12.90 7.66 8.44
CA GLU A 86 12.14 8.11 7.28
C GLU A 86 11.00 7.11 7.05
N SER A 87 9.82 7.45 7.56
CA SER A 87 8.68 6.54 7.72
C SER A 87 8.12 5.95 6.43
N SER A 88 8.37 6.59 5.27
CA SER A 88 7.80 6.17 3.97
C SER A 88 8.39 4.88 3.40
N SER A 89 9.46 4.34 3.98
CA SER A 89 10.14 3.13 3.48
C SER A 89 10.10 1.95 4.45
N SER A 90 9.17 1.98 5.37
CA SER A 90 8.99 0.93 6.38
C SER A 90 8.48 -0.36 5.76
N THR A 91 8.99 -1.54 6.21
CA THR A 91 8.73 -2.82 5.55
C THR A 91 8.81 -4.03 6.49
N PHE A 92 8.13 -5.13 6.11
CA PHE A 92 8.31 -6.46 6.71
C PHE A 92 9.47 -7.25 6.09
N LYS A 93 10.04 -6.78 4.99
CA LYS A 93 11.08 -7.49 4.28
C LYS A 93 12.47 -7.21 4.86
N LYS A 94 13.38 -8.14 4.60
CA LYS A 94 14.79 -7.92 4.90
C LYS A 94 15.37 -6.86 3.97
N ILE A 95 16.27 -6.05 4.52
CA ILE A 95 16.93 -4.96 3.80
C ILE A 95 18.36 -5.36 3.53
N ASP A 96 18.77 -5.27 2.29
CA ASP A 96 20.18 -5.39 1.90
C ASP A 96 20.92 -4.09 2.17
N LYS A 97 21.57 -4.03 3.35
CA LYS A 97 22.41 -2.89 3.76
C LYS A 97 23.63 -2.68 2.84
N ASN A 98 23.99 -3.69 2.04
CA ASN A 98 25.12 -3.62 1.09
C ASN A 98 24.72 -3.07 -0.26
N SER A 99 23.43 -3.00 -0.57
CA SER A 99 22.94 -2.49 -1.84
C SER A 99 23.39 -1.03 -2.07
N LYS A 100 23.75 -0.71 -3.32
CA LYS A 100 24.16 0.66 -3.71
C LYS A 100 23.07 1.68 -3.39
N TYR A 101 21.82 1.29 -3.55
CA TYR A 101 20.68 2.16 -3.28
C TYR A 101 20.53 2.45 -1.78
N PHE A 102 20.62 1.43 -0.91
CA PHE A 102 20.60 1.61 0.55
C PHE A 102 21.74 2.54 1.00
N LYS A 103 22.98 2.27 0.57
CA LYS A 103 24.14 3.10 0.94
C LYS A 103 23.96 4.57 0.54
N LYS A 104 23.42 4.82 -0.67
CA LYS A 104 23.12 6.19 -1.13
C LYS A 104 22.03 6.84 -0.29
N LYS A 105 20.91 6.13 -0.04
CA LYS A 105 19.79 6.62 0.74
C LYS A 105 20.21 6.85 2.20
N TYR A 106 20.92 5.90 2.80
CA TYR A 106 21.41 5.98 4.18
C TYR A 106 22.40 7.15 4.38
N LYS A 107 23.32 7.37 3.42
CA LYS A 107 24.25 8.51 3.46
C LYS A 107 23.50 9.85 3.41
N LEU A 108 22.44 9.94 2.64
CA LEU A 108 21.61 11.14 2.55
C LEU A 108 20.81 11.40 3.85
N LEU A 109 20.26 10.34 4.44
CA LEU A 109 19.42 10.42 5.64
C LEU A 109 20.25 10.64 6.92
N ASN A 110 21.41 9.97 7.04
CA ASN A 110 22.28 10.07 8.23
C ASN A 110 23.21 11.27 8.22
N TYR A 111 23.20 12.09 7.19
CA TYR A 111 23.90 13.38 7.23
C TYR A 111 23.37 14.27 8.38
N PHE A 112 22.17 13.99 8.88
CA PHE A 112 21.48 14.77 9.92
C PHE A 112 21.18 14.01 11.23
N SER A 113 21.44 12.69 11.35
CA SER A 113 21.16 11.94 12.59
C SER A 113 22.16 10.83 12.87
N LYS A 114 22.57 10.69 14.16
CA LYS A 114 23.46 9.64 14.67
C LYS A 114 22.72 8.42 15.25
N GLU A 115 21.41 8.37 15.13
CA GLU A 115 20.56 7.32 15.73
C GLU A 115 20.36 6.11 14.81
N ASP A 116 19.93 4.98 15.41
CA ASP A 116 19.61 3.77 14.67
C ASP A 116 18.61 4.04 13.54
N ALA A 117 18.84 3.38 12.40
CA ALA A 117 18.11 3.65 11.17
C ALA A 117 16.65 3.23 11.20
N TYR A 118 16.23 2.40 12.17
CA TYR A 118 14.87 1.87 12.26
C TYR A 118 14.50 1.35 13.65
N TYR A 119 13.20 1.34 13.96
CA TYR A 119 12.59 0.67 15.10
C TYR A 119 11.96 -0.65 14.65
N GLU A 120 11.85 -1.63 15.54
CA GLU A 120 11.18 -2.91 15.27
C GLU A 120 9.93 -3.03 16.14
N PHE A 121 8.83 -3.50 15.54
CA PHE A 121 7.56 -3.77 16.21
C PHE A 121 7.04 -5.12 15.78
N ASP A 122 6.51 -5.90 16.71
CA ASP A 122 5.74 -7.10 16.38
C ASP A 122 4.30 -6.70 16.07
N ILE A 123 3.89 -6.91 14.82
CA ILE A 123 2.59 -6.49 14.30
C ILE A 123 1.78 -7.70 13.84
N ARG A 124 0.53 -7.71 14.22
CA ARG A 124 -0.44 -8.71 13.75
C ARG A 124 -0.75 -8.47 12.27
N VAL A 125 -0.56 -9.52 11.48
CA VAL A 125 -0.88 -9.54 10.05
C VAL A 125 -2.17 -10.34 9.85
N GLN A 126 -3.09 -9.83 9.03
CA GLN A 126 -4.33 -10.52 8.66
C GLN A 126 -4.44 -10.68 7.14
N LYS A 127 -5.23 -11.68 6.71
CA LYS A 127 -5.66 -11.79 5.32
C LYS A 127 -6.69 -10.70 5.01
N LEU A 128 -6.53 -10.02 3.87
CA LEU A 128 -7.54 -9.06 3.40
C LEU A 128 -8.89 -9.75 3.11
N GLU A 129 -8.88 -11.02 2.70
CA GLU A 129 -10.10 -11.84 2.56
C GLU A 129 -10.94 -11.86 3.83
N ASN A 130 -10.32 -12.06 5.01
CA ASN A 130 -11.04 -12.10 6.28
C ASN A 130 -11.70 -10.76 6.60
N TYR A 131 -11.00 -9.65 6.32
CA TYR A 131 -11.54 -8.30 6.51
C TYR A 131 -12.74 -8.04 5.59
N ILE A 132 -12.61 -8.42 4.31
CA ILE A 132 -13.69 -8.29 3.31
C ILE A 132 -14.95 -9.06 3.77
N VAL A 133 -14.78 -10.29 4.27
CA VAL A 133 -15.88 -11.09 4.80
C VAL A 133 -16.50 -10.45 6.03
N HIS A 134 -15.67 -10.03 7.00
CA HIS A 134 -16.15 -9.39 8.24
C HIS A 134 -16.93 -8.10 7.97
N LYS A 135 -16.52 -7.29 7.01
CA LYS A 135 -17.20 -6.04 6.62
C LYS A 135 -18.33 -6.26 5.60
N ASN A 136 -18.61 -7.49 5.19
CA ASN A 136 -19.63 -7.86 4.19
C ASN A 136 -19.46 -7.08 2.88
N LEU A 137 -18.21 -6.88 2.42
CA LEU A 137 -17.95 -6.16 1.17
C LEU A 137 -18.29 -7.06 -0.04
N THR A 138 -19.14 -6.54 -0.92
CA THR A 138 -19.59 -7.24 -2.15
C THR A 138 -18.90 -6.71 -3.40
N ARG A 139 -18.16 -5.60 -3.29
CA ARG A 139 -17.36 -4.99 -4.39
C ARG A 139 -16.22 -4.19 -3.83
N ILE A 140 -15.17 -4.03 -4.63
CA ILE A 140 -14.04 -3.12 -4.40
C ILE A 140 -13.74 -2.46 -5.73
N ASP A 141 -14.05 -1.16 -5.86
CA ASP A 141 -13.85 -0.47 -7.13
C ASP A 141 -12.39 -0.15 -7.38
N PHE A 142 -11.65 0.15 -6.30
CA PHE A 142 -10.23 0.46 -6.39
C PHE A 142 -9.47 -0.11 -5.17
N LEU A 143 -8.44 -0.90 -5.44
CA LEU A 143 -7.49 -1.39 -4.45
C LEU A 143 -6.11 -0.82 -4.76
N LYS A 144 -5.55 0.00 -3.85
CA LYS A 144 -4.15 0.41 -3.89
C LYS A 144 -3.34 -0.41 -2.90
N ILE A 145 -2.18 -0.88 -3.34
CA ILE A 145 -1.20 -1.58 -2.50
C ILE A 145 0.15 -0.90 -2.66
N ASP A 146 0.65 -0.34 -1.57
CA ASP A 146 1.93 0.38 -1.52
C ASP A 146 2.61 0.08 -0.17
N THR A 147 3.32 -1.03 -0.12
CA THR A 147 3.78 -1.63 1.13
C THR A 147 5.26 -2.00 1.13
N GLU A 148 6.02 -1.31 0.26
CA GLU A 148 7.49 -1.41 0.24
C GLU A 148 7.98 -2.87 0.19
N GLY A 149 7.48 -3.62 -0.83
CA GLY A 149 7.93 -4.98 -1.11
C GLY A 149 7.08 -6.09 -0.48
N TYR A 150 5.87 -5.80 0.03
CA TYR A 150 4.96 -6.80 0.59
C TYR A 150 3.68 -6.99 -0.25
N GLU A 151 3.65 -6.45 -1.48
CA GLU A 151 2.48 -6.37 -2.36
C GLU A 151 1.96 -7.78 -2.74
N TYR A 152 2.86 -8.70 -3.06
CA TYR A 152 2.48 -10.05 -3.49
C TYR A 152 1.81 -10.84 -2.37
N GLU A 153 2.29 -10.72 -1.14
CA GLU A 153 1.68 -11.34 0.03
C GLU A 153 0.26 -10.83 0.29
N ILE A 154 0.01 -9.53 0.04
CA ILE A 154 -1.33 -8.96 0.18
C ILE A 154 -2.26 -9.48 -0.92
N LEU A 155 -1.77 -9.58 -2.16
CA LEU A 155 -2.52 -10.18 -3.26
C LEU A 155 -2.90 -11.64 -2.98
N LEU A 156 -1.98 -12.44 -2.44
CA LEU A 156 -2.28 -13.81 -2.00
C LEU A 156 -3.30 -13.83 -0.87
N GLY A 157 -3.27 -12.84 0.04
CA GLY A 157 -4.20 -12.70 1.14
C GLY A 157 -5.63 -12.28 0.75
N LEU A 158 -5.86 -11.90 -0.51
CA LEU A 158 -7.21 -11.68 -1.05
C LEU A 158 -7.97 -13.01 -1.27
N GLY A 159 -7.26 -14.12 -1.47
CA GLY A 159 -7.90 -15.40 -1.78
C GLY A 159 -8.92 -15.27 -2.92
N ASN A 160 -10.08 -15.90 -2.76
CA ASN A 160 -11.16 -15.84 -3.75
C ASN A 160 -11.82 -14.44 -3.86
N LYS A 161 -11.62 -13.56 -2.87
CA LYS A 161 -12.18 -12.20 -2.86
C LYS A 161 -11.50 -11.25 -3.84
N ILE A 162 -10.39 -11.64 -4.46
CA ILE A 162 -9.78 -10.91 -5.57
C ILE A 162 -10.80 -10.68 -6.70
N SER A 163 -11.78 -11.57 -6.83
CA SER A 163 -12.87 -11.44 -7.80
C SER A 163 -13.76 -10.22 -7.59
N LEU A 164 -13.77 -9.62 -6.41
CA LEU A 164 -14.54 -8.40 -6.09
C LEU A 164 -13.83 -7.12 -6.52
N VAL A 165 -12.51 -7.19 -6.83
CA VAL A 165 -11.69 -6.04 -7.18
C VAL A 165 -11.84 -5.73 -8.67
N LYS A 166 -12.17 -4.46 -9.01
CA LYS A 166 -12.27 -3.99 -10.41
C LYS A 166 -10.98 -3.40 -10.93
N ILE A 167 -10.38 -2.48 -10.16
CA ILE A 167 -9.14 -1.81 -10.50
C ILE A 167 -8.16 -2.02 -9.37
N LEU A 168 -6.95 -2.42 -9.72
CA LEU A 168 -5.86 -2.64 -8.78
C LEU A 168 -4.66 -1.79 -9.19
N MET A 169 -4.08 -1.08 -8.24
CA MET A 169 -2.85 -0.31 -8.38
C MET A 169 -1.83 -0.77 -7.35
N PHE A 170 -0.60 -0.96 -7.77
CA PHE A 170 0.50 -1.27 -6.85
C PHE A 170 1.81 -0.66 -7.32
N GLU A 171 2.73 -0.46 -6.36
CA GLU A 171 4.12 -0.11 -6.63
C GLU A 171 4.99 -1.37 -6.69
N HIS A 172 5.96 -1.39 -7.59
CA HIS A 172 6.97 -2.44 -7.65
C HIS A 172 8.37 -1.85 -7.74
N HIS A 173 9.21 -2.25 -6.80
CA HIS A 173 10.60 -1.81 -6.69
C HIS A 173 11.52 -2.77 -7.45
N TYR A 174 12.35 -2.22 -8.34
CA TYR A 174 13.39 -2.96 -9.07
C TYR A 174 14.80 -2.71 -8.52
N ASP A 175 14.89 -1.96 -7.42
CA ASP A 175 16.15 -1.85 -6.68
C ASP A 175 16.34 -3.09 -5.79
N ASN A 176 17.60 -3.35 -5.43
CA ASN A 176 17.95 -4.52 -4.62
C ASN A 176 17.98 -4.20 -3.11
N MET A 177 17.43 -3.06 -2.68
CA MET A 177 17.41 -2.69 -1.26
C MET A 177 16.48 -3.60 -0.45
N ILE A 178 15.31 -3.89 -1.01
CA ILE A 178 14.31 -4.76 -0.39
C ILE A 178 14.46 -6.17 -0.94
N ILE A 179 14.79 -7.13 -0.07
CA ILE A 179 14.93 -8.54 -0.44
C ILE A 179 13.53 -9.16 -0.52
N LYS A 180 13.06 -9.38 -1.74
CA LYS A 180 11.77 -10.00 -2.03
C LYS A 180 11.97 -11.47 -2.46
N ASN A 181 11.01 -12.31 -2.10
CA ASN A 181 10.93 -13.72 -2.52
C ASN A 181 10.02 -13.91 -3.75
N TYR A 182 9.71 -12.82 -4.45
CA TYR A 182 8.89 -12.78 -5.66
C TYR A 182 9.42 -11.72 -6.64
N THR A 183 9.02 -11.86 -7.89
CA THR A 183 9.35 -10.96 -9.00
C THR A 183 8.09 -10.22 -9.48
N PHE A 184 8.29 -9.22 -10.35
CA PHE A 184 7.17 -8.60 -11.08
C PHE A 184 6.41 -9.65 -11.93
N THR A 185 7.12 -10.62 -12.50
CA THR A 185 6.52 -11.69 -13.32
C THR A 185 5.54 -12.52 -12.49
N ASP A 186 5.84 -12.80 -11.22
CA ASP A 186 4.94 -13.56 -10.34
C ASP A 186 3.65 -12.78 -10.09
N ILE A 187 3.73 -11.48 -9.78
CA ILE A 187 2.56 -10.62 -9.63
C ILE A 187 1.75 -10.56 -10.93
N ASN A 188 2.42 -10.32 -12.07
CA ASN A 188 1.76 -10.20 -13.36
C ASN A 188 1.04 -11.49 -13.77
N ASN A 189 1.66 -12.65 -13.56
CA ASN A 189 1.04 -13.95 -13.84
C ASN A 189 -0.16 -14.19 -12.91
N PHE A 190 0.00 -13.93 -11.61
CA PHE A 190 -1.09 -14.04 -10.65
C PHE A 190 -2.30 -13.16 -11.04
N LEU A 191 -2.06 -11.93 -11.44
CA LEU A 191 -3.12 -11.00 -11.86
C LEU A 191 -3.78 -11.46 -13.16
N LYS A 192 -3.01 -11.92 -14.16
CA LYS A 192 -3.56 -12.47 -15.42
C LYS A 192 -4.42 -13.71 -15.18
N MET A 193 -3.99 -14.63 -14.32
CA MET A 193 -4.79 -15.80 -13.94
C MET A 193 -6.11 -15.43 -13.27
N ASN A 194 -6.20 -14.24 -12.66
CA ASN A 194 -7.41 -13.68 -12.05
C ASN A 194 -8.14 -12.71 -12.99
N ASN A 195 -7.91 -12.76 -14.31
CA ASN A 195 -8.56 -11.97 -15.35
C ASN A 195 -8.26 -10.46 -15.29
N PHE A 196 -7.13 -10.05 -14.73
CA PHE A 196 -6.68 -8.67 -14.77
C PHE A 196 -5.75 -8.41 -15.95
N ASN A 197 -5.95 -7.28 -16.62
CA ASN A 197 -5.09 -6.77 -17.68
C ASN A 197 -4.40 -5.49 -17.23
N GLN A 198 -3.11 -5.37 -17.52
CA GLN A 198 -2.37 -4.15 -17.28
C GLN A 198 -2.87 -3.06 -18.21
N ILE A 199 -3.33 -1.95 -17.65
CA ILE A 199 -3.87 -0.81 -18.42
C ILE A 199 -3.00 0.44 -18.31
N TYR A 200 -2.08 0.49 -17.34
CA TYR A 200 -1.18 1.62 -17.14
C TYR A 200 0.11 1.21 -16.44
N LYS A 201 1.19 1.91 -16.76
CA LYS A 201 2.50 1.81 -16.12
C LYS A 201 3.13 3.20 -16.09
N SER A 202 3.66 3.59 -14.94
CA SER A 202 4.40 4.84 -14.76
C SER A 202 5.67 4.60 -13.98
N LYS A 203 6.76 5.22 -14.39
CA LYS A 203 8.01 5.21 -13.63
C LYS A 203 8.03 6.37 -12.65
N MET A 204 8.38 6.10 -11.41
CA MET A 204 8.58 7.16 -10.43
C MET A 204 9.87 7.95 -10.74
N PRO A 205 9.82 9.29 -10.63
CA PRO A 205 11.00 10.12 -10.84
C PRO A 205 12.16 9.71 -9.91
N PHE A 206 13.36 9.61 -10.47
CA PHE A 206 14.62 9.32 -9.75
C PHE A 206 14.70 7.98 -9.00
N ARG A 207 13.66 7.11 -9.10
CA ARG A 207 13.61 5.79 -8.45
C ARG A 207 13.58 4.67 -9.49
N LYS A 208 14.03 3.46 -9.09
CA LYS A 208 13.80 2.21 -9.84
C LYS A 208 12.48 1.58 -9.41
N THR A 209 11.46 2.40 -9.26
CA THR A 209 10.12 2.01 -8.82
C THR A 209 9.12 2.37 -9.90
N PHE A 210 8.17 1.49 -10.12
CA PHE A 210 7.09 1.69 -11.09
C PHE A 210 5.74 1.48 -10.42
N GLU A 211 4.79 2.34 -10.75
CA GLU A 211 3.37 2.13 -10.48
C GLU A 211 2.72 1.38 -11.64
N TYR A 212 1.92 0.40 -11.31
CA TYR A 212 1.16 -0.39 -12.26
C TYR A 212 -0.33 -0.31 -11.94
N ILE A 213 -1.17 -0.17 -12.97
CA ILE A 213 -2.62 -0.26 -12.83
C ILE A 213 -3.12 -1.41 -13.69
N TYR A 214 -3.91 -2.26 -13.07
CA TYR A 214 -4.58 -3.40 -13.68
C TYR A 214 -6.08 -3.22 -13.56
N LYS A 215 -6.80 -3.72 -14.55
CA LYS A 215 -8.27 -3.72 -14.57
C LYS A 215 -8.77 -5.10 -14.97
N ARG A 216 -9.81 -5.51 -14.31
CA ARG A 216 -10.57 -6.71 -14.62
C ARG A 216 -11.78 -6.40 -15.51
#